data_469aa3b1069a5a5d3703d78a1f31541d
#
_entry.id   469aa3b1069a5a5d3703d78a1f31541d
#
_cell.length_a   1.000
_cell.length_b   1.000
_cell.length_c   1.000
_cell.angle_alpha   90.00
_cell.angle_beta   90.00
_cell.angle_gamma   90.00
#
_symmetry.space_group_name_H-M   'P 1'
#
loop_
_entity.id
_entity.type
_entity.pdbx_description
1 polymer ?
#
loop_
_entity_poly.entity_id
_entity_poly.type
_entity_poly.pdbx_seq_one_letter_code
_entity_poly.pdbx_strand_id
1 'polypeptide(L)'
;MKKHLLIIFLALSQITFSQTLEMPNFPDGVIIYDVSIKNQLIDFSEDGDWDFSEVSTDSDSAIQITPISDSPDAEDYPNATHAKYEDGNILFLGFEPTQYTYHGEQTIINTIYSSPLVVNPYPFNTGDTHTDGVFNIPFTCSGCPPELYRDDQVVTTSLSSGSVTMPDGFVYNNVTLVKSTRTFTDGQTGSAPCITTLEQWLWWAEGYAIPIVETRTMSSAGQCPPNPSQYTKFLNTQTARV
;
A
#
# COMPACT_ATOMS: atom_id res chain seq x y z
N MET A 1 2.83 -11.14 68.68
CA MET A 1 2.08 -11.60 67.49
C MET A 1 2.40 -10.66 66.33
N LYS A 2 3.33 -11.04 65.41
CA LYS A 2 3.69 -10.25 64.20
C LYS A 2 2.74 -10.67 63.07
N LYS A 3 1.92 -9.72 62.59
CA LYS A 3 1.07 -9.92 61.43
C LYS A 3 1.90 -9.73 60.16
N HIS A 4 2.14 -10.80 59.42
CA HIS A 4 2.76 -10.74 58.11
C HIS A 4 1.69 -10.32 57.09
N LEU A 5 1.82 -9.13 56.51
CA LEU A 5 1.02 -8.64 55.43
C LEU A 5 1.61 -9.22 54.11
N LEU A 6 0.87 -10.19 53.53
CA LEU A 6 1.21 -10.82 52.27
C LEU A 6 0.70 -9.88 51.15
N ILE A 7 1.56 -9.13 50.51
CA ILE A 7 1.24 -8.33 49.36
C ILE A 7 1.36 -9.23 48.12
N ILE A 8 0.19 -9.67 47.61
CA ILE A 8 0.13 -10.36 46.32
C ILE A 8 0.17 -9.30 45.24
N PHE A 9 1.31 -9.19 44.55
CA PHE A 9 1.43 -8.47 43.31
C PHE A 9 0.71 -9.28 42.23
N LEU A 10 -0.54 -8.91 41.87
CA LEU A 10 -1.16 -9.33 40.64
C LEU A 10 -0.42 -8.65 39.49
N ALA A 11 0.53 -9.34 38.87
CA ALA A 11 1.03 -8.97 37.56
C ALA A 11 -0.13 -9.20 36.56
N LEU A 12 -0.87 -8.13 36.27
CA LEU A 12 -1.72 -8.10 35.08
C LEU A 12 -0.76 -8.17 33.87
N SER A 13 -0.55 -9.37 33.35
CA SER A 13 -0.01 -9.54 32.01
C SER A 13 -1.00 -8.88 31.06
N GLN A 14 -0.68 -7.71 30.54
CA GLN A 14 -1.40 -7.15 29.41
C GLN A 14 -1.17 -8.12 28.25
N ILE A 15 -2.19 -8.91 27.93
CA ILE A 15 -2.21 -9.68 26.69
C ILE A 15 -2.42 -8.63 25.61
N THR A 16 -1.33 -8.15 25.05
CA THR A 16 -1.36 -7.39 23.80
C THR A 16 -1.78 -8.38 22.73
N PHE A 17 -3.03 -8.32 22.32
CA PHE A 17 -3.44 -9.00 21.10
C PHE A 17 -2.66 -8.34 19.95
N SER A 18 -1.67 -9.04 19.41
CA SER A 18 -1.06 -8.65 18.15
C SER A 18 -2.15 -8.69 17.10
N GLN A 19 -2.48 -7.55 16.54
CA GLN A 19 -3.42 -7.50 15.43
C GLN A 19 -2.76 -8.05 14.19
N THR A 20 -3.54 -8.77 13.41
CA THR A 20 -3.11 -9.43 12.19
C THR A 20 -3.82 -8.76 11.02
N LEU A 21 -3.06 -8.34 10.02
CA LEU A 21 -3.63 -7.94 8.75
C LEU A 21 -4.00 -9.21 7.97
N GLU A 22 -5.29 -9.38 7.77
CA GLU A 22 -5.85 -10.45 6.94
C GLU A 22 -6.10 -9.94 5.52
N MET A 23 -6.24 -10.87 4.58
CA MET A 23 -6.63 -10.53 3.23
C MET A 23 -7.99 -9.79 3.24
N PRO A 24 -8.11 -8.64 2.56
CA PRO A 24 -9.38 -7.97 2.40
C PRO A 24 -10.42 -8.86 1.72
N ASN A 25 -11.65 -8.81 2.20
CA ASN A 25 -12.75 -9.45 1.51
C ASN A 25 -13.26 -8.52 0.40
N PHE A 26 -13.06 -8.91 -0.86
CA PHE A 26 -13.54 -8.15 -2.00
C PHE A 26 -14.98 -8.53 -2.32
N PRO A 27 -15.90 -7.56 -2.40
CA PRO A 27 -17.20 -7.84 -2.99
C PRO A 27 -17.05 -8.15 -4.49
N ASP A 28 -17.96 -8.94 -5.02
CA ASP A 28 -18.04 -9.18 -6.46
C ASP A 28 -18.36 -7.86 -7.20
N GLY A 29 -17.66 -7.62 -8.31
CA GLY A 29 -17.90 -6.49 -9.19
C GLY A 29 -16.95 -5.30 -9.00
N VAL A 30 -17.31 -4.18 -9.60
CA VAL A 30 -16.53 -2.94 -9.59
C VAL A 30 -16.78 -2.18 -8.28
N ILE A 31 -15.71 -1.80 -7.60
CA ILE A 31 -15.77 -0.97 -6.39
C ILE A 31 -15.16 0.39 -6.71
N ILE A 32 -15.83 1.46 -6.31
CA ILE A 32 -15.30 2.82 -6.40
C ILE A 32 -15.15 3.39 -5.00
N TYR A 33 -13.95 3.83 -4.68
CA TYR A 33 -13.61 4.53 -3.45
C TYR A 33 -13.35 6.01 -3.77
N ASP A 34 -14.16 6.89 -3.20
CA ASP A 34 -13.84 8.31 -3.23
C ASP A 34 -12.78 8.60 -2.16
N VAL A 35 -11.77 9.38 -2.50
CA VAL A 35 -10.65 9.72 -1.62
C VAL A 35 -10.39 11.21 -1.63
N SER A 36 -10.00 11.76 -0.49
CA SER A 36 -9.55 13.14 -0.35
C SER A 36 -8.03 13.19 -0.22
N ILE A 37 -7.38 14.14 -0.88
CA ILE A 37 -5.94 14.22 -1.02
C ILE A 37 -5.42 15.50 -0.35
N LYS A 38 -4.34 15.33 0.43
CA LYS A 38 -3.48 16.42 0.90
C LYS A 38 -2.14 16.31 0.19
N ASN A 39 -1.72 17.38 -0.51
CA ASN A 39 -0.46 17.43 -1.28
C ASN A 39 0.79 17.58 -0.38
N GLN A 40 0.74 17.08 0.83
CA GLN A 40 1.80 17.09 1.83
C GLN A 40 1.76 15.80 2.64
N LEU A 41 2.88 15.49 3.28
CA LEU A 41 2.90 14.49 4.33
C LEU A 41 2.19 15.03 5.57
N ILE A 42 1.59 14.13 6.31
CA ILE A 42 1.05 14.41 7.65
C ILE A 42 2.05 13.95 8.71
N ASP A 43 2.05 14.60 9.84
CA ASP A 43 2.79 14.12 11.01
C ASP A 43 1.98 13.00 11.69
N PHE A 44 2.66 11.91 12.04
CA PHE A 44 2.08 10.80 12.78
C PHE A 44 3.16 10.06 13.58
N SER A 45 2.73 9.34 14.62
CA SER A 45 3.57 8.37 15.32
C SER A 45 3.44 6.99 14.67
N GLU A 46 4.47 6.18 14.69
CA GLU A 46 4.40 4.77 14.29
C GLU A 46 3.74 3.89 15.38
N ASP A 47 3.46 4.46 16.55
CA ASP A 47 2.75 3.80 17.66
C ASP A 47 1.24 3.97 17.54
N GLY A 48 0.40 3.10 17.48
CA GLY A 48 -1.06 3.13 17.24
C GLY A 48 -1.86 4.36 17.77
N ASP A 49 -3.13 4.42 17.43
CA ASP A 49 -4.09 5.50 17.71
C ASP A 49 -3.73 6.85 17.04
N TRP A 50 -4.18 6.98 15.81
CA TRP A 50 -3.92 8.15 14.95
C TRP A 50 -5.15 9.04 14.85
N ASP A 51 -4.97 10.34 15.11
CA ASP A 51 -6.02 11.33 15.00
C ASP A 51 -5.71 12.31 13.86
N PHE A 52 -6.47 12.23 12.78
CA PHE A 52 -6.37 13.08 11.59
C PHE A 52 -7.55 14.04 11.46
N SER A 53 -8.39 14.20 12.50
CA SER A 53 -9.60 15.03 12.47
C SER A 53 -9.33 16.51 12.14
N GLU A 54 -8.14 17.02 12.44
CA GLU A 54 -7.73 18.40 12.14
C GLU A 54 -7.05 18.55 10.76
N VAL A 55 -6.92 17.47 9.98
CA VAL A 55 -6.26 17.53 8.67
C VAL A 55 -7.23 18.07 7.62
N SER A 56 -6.87 19.18 6.99
CA SER A 56 -7.57 19.69 5.81
C SER A 56 -6.99 19.07 4.53
N THR A 57 -7.85 18.70 3.59
CA THR A 57 -7.50 18.15 2.29
C THR A 57 -7.55 19.22 1.19
N ASP A 58 -6.82 19.00 0.09
CA ASP A 58 -6.64 19.99 -1.00
C ASP A 58 -7.52 19.67 -2.21
N SER A 59 -7.83 18.39 -2.45
CA SER A 59 -8.61 17.92 -3.59
C SER A 59 -9.23 16.55 -3.31
N ASP A 60 -10.13 16.15 -4.18
CA ASP A 60 -10.75 14.82 -4.18
C ASP A 60 -10.37 14.06 -5.45
N SER A 61 -10.37 12.73 -5.38
CA SER A 61 -10.16 11.81 -6.48
C SER A 61 -10.97 10.54 -6.25
N ALA A 62 -10.93 9.60 -7.20
CA ALA A 62 -11.55 8.29 -7.06
C ALA A 62 -10.58 7.19 -7.44
N ILE A 63 -10.67 6.07 -6.72
CA ILE A 63 -9.97 4.84 -6.99
C ILE A 63 -11.00 3.79 -7.38
N GLN A 64 -10.85 3.20 -8.57
CA GLN A 64 -11.71 2.12 -9.00
C GLN A 64 -10.94 0.80 -8.95
N ILE A 65 -11.52 -0.20 -8.31
CA ILE A 65 -11.04 -1.59 -8.32
C ILE A 65 -12.02 -2.41 -9.15
N THR A 66 -11.51 -3.10 -10.15
CA THR A 66 -12.30 -3.88 -11.11
C THR A 66 -11.78 -5.32 -11.14
N PRO A 67 -12.63 -6.35 -11.08
CA PRO A 67 -12.19 -7.71 -11.38
C PRO A 67 -11.43 -7.75 -12.70
N ILE A 68 -10.36 -8.53 -12.77
CA ILE A 68 -9.53 -8.56 -13.99
C ILE A 68 -10.32 -9.02 -15.21
N SER A 69 -11.32 -9.89 -15.04
CA SER A 69 -12.22 -10.34 -16.12
C SER A 69 -12.98 -9.21 -16.82
N ASP A 70 -13.16 -8.09 -16.13
CA ASP A 70 -13.89 -6.92 -16.63
C ASP A 70 -12.93 -5.84 -17.17
N SER A 71 -11.61 -6.08 -17.08
CA SER A 71 -10.58 -5.20 -17.64
C SER A 71 -10.35 -5.50 -19.12
N PRO A 72 -10.20 -4.49 -19.99
CA PRO A 72 -9.83 -4.71 -21.39
C PRO A 72 -8.43 -5.35 -21.55
N ASP A 73 -7.60 -5.27 -20.51
CA ASP A 73 -6.20 -5.77 -20.51
C ASP A 73 -6.06 -7.15 -19.85
N ALA A 74 -7.17 -7.86 -19.60
CA ALA A 74 -7.19 -9.16 -18.91
C ALA A 74 -6.26 -10.21 -19.55
N GLU A 75 -6.15 -10.20 -20.89
CA GLU A 75 -5.33 -11.15 -21.64
C GLU A 75 -3.83 -10.95 -21.38
N ASP A 76 -3.40 -9.71 -21.13
CA ASP A 76 -2.00 -9.38 -20.86
C ASP A 76 -1.59 -9.69 -19.41
N TYR A 77 -2.56 -9.74 -18.50
CA TYR A 77 -2.35 -9.98 -17.07
C TYR A 77 -3.14 -11.19 -16.52
N PRO A 78 -2.95 -12.40 -17.09
CA PRO A 78 -3.81 -13.55 -16.80
C PRO A 78 -3.73 -14.06 -15.35
N ASN A 79 -2.70 -13.67 -14.60
CA ASN A 79 -2.50 -14.06 -13.21
C ASN A 79 -2.92 -12.97 -12.20
N ALA A 80 -3.28 -11.77 -12.66
CA ALA A 80 -3.88 -10.76 -11.80
C ALA A 80 -5.32 -11.15 -11.47
N THR A 81 -5.82 -10.70 -10.33
CA THR A 81 -7.23 -10.88 -9.95
C THR A 81 -8.03 -9.59 -10.16
N HIS A 82 -7.37 -8.43 -10.08
CA HIS A 82 -8.01 -7.12 -10.17
C HIS A 82 -7.12 -6.12 -10.92
N ALA A 83 -7.76 -5.12 -11.49
CA ALA A 83 -7.14 -3.90 -12.00
C ALA A 83 -7.56 -2.71 -11.11
N LYS A 84 -6.58 -1.90 -10.68
CA LYS A 84 -6.79 -0.65 -9.94
C LYS A 84 -6.57 0.52 -10.88
N TYR A 85 -7.60 1.35 -11.03
CA TYR A 85 -7.57 2.57 -11.84
C TYR A 85 -7.50 3.79 -10.91
N GLU A 86 -6.49 4.64 -11.13
CA GLU A 86 -6.28 5.84 -10.34
C GLU A 86 -5.52 6.90 -11.15
N ASP A 87 -6.09 8.09 -11.31
CA ASP A 87 -5.47 9.23 -12.01
C ASP A 87 -4.88 8.89 -13.39
N GLY A 88 -5.60 8.06 -14.15
CA GLY A 88 -5.17 7.60 -15.48
C GLY A 88 -4.12 6.49 -15.47
N ASN A 89 -3.71 6.02 -14.31
CA ASN A 89 -2.82 4.88 -14.15
C ASN A 89 -3.63 3.60 -13.91
N ILE A 90 -3.11 2.47 -14.39
CA ILE A 90 -3.67 1.15 -14.14
C ILE A 90 -2.60 0.29 -13.49
N LEU A 91 -2.92 -0.29 -12.34
CA LEU A 91 -2.07 -1.26 -11.63
C LEU A 91 -2.77 -2.61 -11.64
N PHE A 92 -2.06 -3.68 -11.98
CA PHE A 92 -2.59 -5.04 -12.02
C PHE A 92 -2.18 -5.79 -10.76
N LEU A 93 -3.16 -6.23 -9.99
CA LEU A 93 -3.02 -6.68 -8.62
C LEU A 93 -3.55 -8.10 -8.46
N GLY A 94 -2.93 -8.87 -7.56
CA GLY A 94 -3.42 -10.16 -7.12
C GLY A 94 -3.79 -10.09 -5.64
N PHE A 95 -5.05 -10.36 -5.34
CA PHE A 95 -5.53 -10.55 -3.99
C PHE A 95 -5.84 -12.02 -3.80
N GLU A 96 -4.89 -12.73 -3.21
CA GLU A 96 -4.96 -14.15 -2.95
C GLU A 96 -5.10 -14.39 -1.43
N PRO A 97 -5.69 -15.52 -0.99
CA PRO A 97 -5.90 -15.78 0.44
C PRO A 97 -4.62 -15.69 1.29
N THR A 98 -3.45 -15.87 0.67
CA THR A 98 -2.16 -15.93 1.36
C THR A 98 -1.23 -14.76 1.06
N GLN A 99 -1.59 -13.88 0.11
CA GLN A 99 -0.69 -12.81 -0.32
C GLN A 99 -1.38 -11.72 -1.14
N TYR A 100 -0.83 -10.51 -1.07
CA TYR A 100 -1.10 -9.42 -1.99
C TYR A 100 0.06 -9.29 -2.96
N THR A 101 -0.24 -9.35 -4.26
CA THR A 101 0.77 -9.36 -5.32
C THR A 101 0.57 -8.23 -6.33
N TYR A 102 1.66 -7.85 -6.97
CA TYR A 102 1.69 -6.87 -8.05
C TYR A 102 2.18 -7.56 -9.34
N HIS A 103 1.44 -7.38 -10.44
CA HIS A 103 1.66 -8.06 -11.71
C HIS A 103 2.16 -7.15 -12.83
N GLY A 104 2.19 -5.84 -12.59
CA GLY A 104 2.62 -4.84 -13.55
C GLY A 104 1.72 -3.61 -13.59
N GLU A 105 1.97 -2.74 -14.54
CA GLU A 105 1.27 -1.46 -14.65
C GLU A 105 1.18 -0.95 -16.10
N GLN A 106 0.17 -0.12 -16.32
CA GLN A 106 0.06 0.78 -17.45
C GLN A 106 -0.06 2.21 -16.89
N THR A 107 1.06 2.92 -16.96
CA THR A 107 1.23 4.28 -16.45
C THR A 107 1.98 5.09 -17.51
N ILE A 108 2.93 5.93 -17.14
CA ILE A 108 3.91 6.48 -18.10
C ILE A 108 4.80 5.39 -18.69
N ILE A 109 4.86 4.22 -18.06
CA ILE A 109 5.49 3.00 -18.55
C ILE A 109 4.47 1.86 -18.57
N ASN A 110 4.74 0.86 -19.42
CA ASN A 110 3.97 -0.38 -19.46
C ASN A 110 4.89 -1.54 -19.08
N THR A 111 4.53 -2.26 -18.03
CA THR A 111 5.26 -3.44 -17.56
C THR A 111 4.33 -4.63 -17.37
N ILE A 112 4.79 -5.82 -17.71
CA ILE A 112 4.13 -7.10 -17.41
C ILE A 112 5.15 -7.95 -16.66
N TYR A 113 4.84 -8.35 -15.44
CA TYR A 113 5.73 -9.15 -14.61
C TYR A 113 5.55 -10.63 -14.93
N SER A 114 6.60 -11.29 -15.37
CA SER A 114 6.59 -12.74 -15.65
C SER A 114 6.42 -13.59 -14.36
N SER A 115 6.82 -13.05 -13.23
CA SER A 115 6.54 -13.55 -11.89
C SER A 115 5.99 -12.38 -11.07
N PRO A 116 4.88 -12.55 -10.33
CA PRO A 116 4.34 -11.45 -9.53
C PRO A 116 5.31 -11.07 -8.41
N LEU A 117 5.34 -9.77 -8.07
CA LEU A 117 6.00 -9.27 -6.88
C LEU A 117 5.06 -9.45 -5.69
N VAL A 118 5.46 -10.18 -4.67
CA VAL A 118 4.70 -10.29 -3.42
C VAL A 118 4.91 -9.03 -2.59
N VAL A 119 3.86 -8.23 -2.45
CA VAL A 119 3.93 -6.97 -1.69
C VAL A 119 3.85 -7.25 -0.20
N ASN A 120 2.91 -8.07 0.23
CA ASN A 120 2.85 -8.60 1.59
C ASN A 120 2.13 -9.95 1.64
N PRO A 121 2.58 -10.86 2.53
CA PRO A 121 1.88 -12.10 2.81
C PRO A 121 0.65 -11.85 3.69
N TYR A 122 -0.25 -12.84 3.73
CA TYR A 122 -1.34 -12.92 4.70
C TYR A 122 -1.32 -14.28 5.39
N PRO A 123 -1.60 -14.39 6.69
CA PRO A 123 -1.75 -13.26 7.64
C PRO A 123 -0.41 -12.53 7.86
N PHE A 124 -0.47 -11.21 8.12
CA PHE A 124 0.70 -10.37 8.35
C PHE A 124 0.60 -9.72 9.72
N ASN A 125 1.37 -10.21 10.69
CA ASN A 125 1.25 -9.81 12.08
C ASN A 125 2.08 -8.56 12.37
N THR A 126 1.68 -7.78 13.37
CA THR A 126 2.49 -6.66 13.87
C THR A 126 3.90 -7.14 14.24
N GLY A 127 4.90 -6.47 13.68
CA GLY A 127 6.33 -6.81 13.82
C GLY A 127 6.88 -7.68 12.69
N ASP A 128 6.03 -8.28 11.86
CA ASP A 128 6.48 -9.05 10.70
C ASP A 128 7.09 -8.14 9.63
N THR A 129 8.12 -8.65 8.96
CA THR A 129 8.75 -8.00 7.81
C THR A 129 8.84 -8.99 6.65
N HIS A 130 8.46 -8.53 5.46
CA HIS A 130 8.54 -9.27 4.23
C HIS A 130 9.45 -8.55 3.23
N THR A 131 10.18 -9.32 2.42
CA THR A 131 11.03 -8.79 1.34
C THR A 131 10.88 -9.68 0.13
N ASP A 132 10.65 -9.04 -1.02
CA ASP A 132 10.57 -9.73 -2.31
C ASP A 132 11.18 -8.85 -3.42
N GLY A 133 11.45 -9.45 -4.59
CA GLY A 133 11.97 -8.74 -5.74
C GLY A 133 11.86 -9.52 -7.04
N VAL A 134 11.62 -8.81 -8.12
CA VAL A 134 11.61 -9.31 -9.49
C VAL A 134 12.59 -8.51 -10.33
N PHE A 135 13.29 -9.18 -11.23
CA PHE A 135 14.45 -8.61 -11.92
C PHE A 135 14.35 -8.80 -13.43
N ASN A 136 15.01 -7.90 -14.18
CA ASN A 136 15.06 -7.90 -15.64
C ASN A 136 13.68 -7.89 -16.30
N ILE A 137 12.73 -7.14 -15.75
CA ILE A 137 11.38 -7.00 -16.29
C ILE A 137 11.47 -6.05 -17.50
N PRO A 138 11.15 -6.49 -18.71
CA PRO A 138 11.09 -5.60 -19.83
C PRO A 138 9.97 -4.59 -19.67
N PHE A 139 10.20 -3.34 -20.04
CA PHE A 139 9.15 -2.33 -20.06
C PHE A 139 9.26 -1.43 -21.29
N THR A 140 8.17 -0.76 -21.59
CA THR A 140 8.08 0.21 -22.67
C THR A 140 7.52 1.53 -22.15
N CYS A 141 7.88 2.63 -22.80
CA CYS A 141 7.32 3.94 -22.55
C CYS A 141 7.30 4.77 -23.86
N SER A 142 6.41 5.75 -23.93
CA SER A 142 6.30 6.62 -25.11
C SER A 142 7.56 7.46 -25.28
N GLY A 143 8.23 7.33 -26.43
CA GLY A 143 9.46 8.09 -26.74
C GLY A 143 10.73 7.57 -26.06
N CYS A 144 10.67 6.44 -25.37
CA CYS A 144 11.84 5.81 -24.78
C CYS A 144 12.64 4.98 -25.81
N PRO A 145 13.94 4.74 -25.56
CA PRO A 145 14.72 3.80 -26.36
C PRO A 145 14.20 2.36 -26.19
N PRO A 146 14.51 1.44 -27.10
CA PRO A 146 14.20 0.02 -26.94
C PRO A 146 15.07 -0.64 -25.86
N GLU A 147 14.69 -1.85 -25.49
CA GLU A 147 15.44 -2.73 -24.57
C GLU A 147 15.63 -2.13 -23.17
N LEU A 148 14.57 -1.58 -22.63
CA LEU A 148 14.51 -1.13 -21.24
C LEU A 148 14.15 -2.30 -20.33
N TYR A 149 14.73 -2.28 -19.14
CA TYR A 149 14.43 -3.25 -18.08
C TYR A 149 14.24 -2.53 -16.74
N ARG A 150 13.48 -3.17 -15.89
CA ARG A 150 13.24 -2.78 -14.49
C ARG A 150 13.65 -3.94 -13.58
N ASP A 151 14.38 -3.61 -12.53
CA ASP A 151 14.44 -4.41 -11.31
C ASP A 151 13.53 -3.75 -10.27
N ASP A 152 12.70 -4.53 -9.61
CA ASP A 152 11.74 -4.04 -8.63
C ASP A 152 11.86 -4.83 -7.34
N GLN A 153 12.08 -4.13 -6.24
CA GLN A 153 12.25 -4.71 -4.91
C GLN A 153 11.31 -4.04 -3.92
N VAL A 154 10.74 -4.81 -3.02
CA VAL A 154 9.89 -4.32 -1.95
C VAL A 154 10.32 -4.86 -0.59
N VAL A 155 10.28 -3.99 0.40
CA VAL A 155 10.36 -4.34 1.82
C VAL A 155 9.11 -3.81 2.50
N THR A 156 8.33 -4.69 3.09
CA THR A 156 7.09 -4.33 3.77
C THR A 156 7.18 -4.76 5.24
N THR A 157 6.80 -3.89 6.17
CA THR A 157 6.82 -4.15 7.62
C THR A 157 5.48 -3.75 8.23
N SER A 158 4.87 -4.64 8.99
CA SER A 158 3.70 -4.35 9.82
C SER A 158 4.20 -3.71 11.13
N LEU A 159 3.97 -2.41 11.32
CA LEU A 159 4.58 -1.63 12.39
C LEU A 159 3.78 -1.72 13.69
N SER A 160 2.51 -1.37 13.64
CA SER A 160 1.64 -1.25 14.83
C SER A 160 0.17 -1.38 14.45
N SER A 161 -0.68 -1.42 15.45
CA SER A 161 -2.12 -1.42 15.27
C SER A 161 -2.80 -0.52 16.31
N GLY A 162 -3.96 0.03 15.94
CA GLY A 162 -4.68 0.96 16.78
C GLY A 162 -5.99 1.41 16.15
N SER A 163 -6.42 2.63 16.48
CA SER A 163 -7.57 3.29 15.88
C SER A 163 -7.14 4.48 15.02
N VAL A 164 -7.95 4.82 14.01
CA VAL A 164 -7.76 6.00 13.16
C VAL A 164 -9.01 6.86 13.22
N THR A 165 -8.85 8.13 13.61
CA THR A 165 -9.88 9.16 13.45
C THR A 165 -9.63 9.89 12.13
N MET A 166 -10.59 9.83 11.22
CA MET A 166 -10.51 10.44 9.89
C MET A 166 -10.80 11.96 9.92
N PRO A 167 -10.47 12.71 8.86
CA PRO A 167 -10.77 14.15 8.78
C PRO A 167 -12.25 14.50 8.93
N ASP A 168 -13.17 13.61 8.58
CA ASP A 168 -14.62 13.76 8.78
C ASP A 168 -15.11 13.37 10.18
N GLY A 169 -14.19 12.98 11.09
CA GLY A 169 -14.45 12.55 12.45
C GLY A 169 -14.88 11.08 12.58
N PHE A 170 -14.97 10.33 11.49
CA PHE A 170 -15.25 8.89 11.58
C PHE A 170 -14.07 8.15 12.20
N VAL A 171 -14.36 7.13 13.03
CA VAL A 171 -13.31 6.34 13.71
C VAL A 171 -13.31 4.92 13.20
N TYR A 172 -12.17 4.49 12.66
CA TYR A 172 -11.87 3.11 12.38
C TYR A 172 -11.15 2.50 13.57
N ASN A 173 -11.62 1.35 14.03
CA ASN A 173 -10.93 0.52 15.04
C ASN A 173 -10.22 -0.63 14.33
N ASN A 174 -9.25 -1.23 15.01
CA ASN A 174 -8.52 -2.38 14.48
C ASN A 174 -7.82 -2.07 13.14
N VAL A 175 -7.12 -0.96 13.08
CA VAL A 175 -6.34 -0.55 11.92
C VAL A 175 -4.90 -1.02 12.09
N THR A 176 -4.32 -1.61 11.06
CA THR A 176 -2.91 -1.99 11.02
C THR A 176 -2.13 -1.00 10.18
N LEU A 177 -1.06 -0.43 10.76
CA LEU A 177 -0.10 0.41 10.02
C LEU A 177 0.98 -0.47 9.41
N VAL A 178 1.11 -0.39 8.10
CA VAL A 178 2.12 -1.08 7.30
C VAL A 178 3.01 -0.06 6.62
N LYS A 179 4.32 -0.18 6.78
CA LYS A 179 5.30 0.57 5.99
C LYS A 179 5.77 -0.28 4.82
N SER A 180 5.72 0.27 3.62
CA SER A 180 6.26 -0.33 2.41
C SER A 180 7.33 0.57 1.81
N THR A 181 8.50 0.02 1.53
CA THR A 181 9.56 0.68 0.77
C THR A 181 9.80 -0.13 -0.50
N ARG A 182 9.52 0.48 -1.65
CA ARG A 182 9.67 -0.13 -2.96
C ARG A 182 10.75 0.61 -3.74
N THR A 183 11.67 -0.12 -4.35
CA THR A 183 12.78 0.45 -5.13
C THR A 183 12.73 -0.08 -6.55
N PHE A 184 12.59 0.82 -7.50
CA PHE A 184 12.68 0.54 -8.93
C PHE A 184 14.06 0.93 -9.43
N THR A 185 14.72 0.03 -10.15
CA THR A 185 15.95 0.31 -10.88
C THR A 185 15.66 0.14 -12.37
N ASP A 186 15.43 1.26 -13.05
CA ASP A 186 15.09 1.29 -14.46
C ASP A 186 16.35 1.59 -15.26
N GLY A 187 16.62 0.80 -16.29
CA GLY A 187 17.83 0.95 -17.04
C GLY A 187 17.77 0.43 -18.46
N GLN A 188 18.89 0.67 -19.14
CA GLN A 188 19.22 0.09 -20.43
C GLN A 188 20.63 -0.48 -20.34
N THR A 189 20.89 -1.60 -21.02
CA THR A 189 22.21 -2.22 -21.02
C THR A 189 23.31 -1.22 -21.41
N GLY A 190 24.30 -1.06 -20.53
CA GLY A 190 25.46 -0.17 -20.75
C GLY A 190 25.25 1.29 -20.35
N SER A 191 24.10 1.64 -19.80
CA SER A 191 23.79 2.98 -19.25
C SER A 191 23.67 2.96 -17.73
N ALA A 192 23.92 4.10 -17.09
CA ALA A 192 23.63 4.22 -15.66
C ALA A 192 22.13 4.22 -15.42
N PRO A 193 21.63 3.47 -14.43
CA PRO A 193 20.21 3.33 -14.18
C PRO A 193 19.58 4.57 -13.56
N CYS A 194 18.26 4.66 -13.69
CA CYS A 194 17.40 5.49 -12.86
C CYS A 194 16.93 4.68 -11.66
N ILE A 195 17.15 5.17 -10.45
CA ILE A 195 16.70 4.53 -9.23
C ILE A 195 15.59 5.38 -8.60
N THR A 196 14.41 4.82 -8.45
CA THR A 196 13.28 5.47 -7.79
C THR A 196 12.95 4.71 -6.52
N THR A 197 12.87 5.41 -5.40
CA THR A 197 12.41 4.86 -4.12
C THR A 197 11.05 5.45 -3.78
N LEU A 198 10.11 4.56 -3.51
CA LEU A 198 8.76 4.84 -3.09
C LEU A 198 8.62 4.36 -1.64
N GLU A 199 8.40 5.28 -0.71
CA GLU A 199 8.08 4.95 0.67
C GLU A 199 6.61 5.27 0.93
N GLN A 200 5.89 4.31 1.53
CA GLN A 200 4.47 4.41 1.83
C GLN A 200 4.21 3.96 3.26
N TRP A 201 3.34 4.67 3.96
CA TRP A 201 2.71 4.25 5.20
C TRP A 201 1.23 4.07 4.92
N LEU A 202 0.73 2.88 5.19
CA LEU A 202 -0.56 2.36 4.74
C LEU A 202 -1.36 1.91 5.96
N TRP A 203 -2.45 2.60 6.27
CA TRP A 203 -3.36 2.22 7.35
C TRP A 203 -4.46 1.34 6.78
N TRP A 204 -4.41 0.08 7.13
CA TRP A 204 -5.34 -0.94 6.66
C TRP A 204 -6.43 -1.20 7.70
N ALA A 205 -7.70 -1.03 7.33
CA ALA A 205 -8.86 -1.44 8.11
C ALA A 205 -9.49 -2.69 7.51
N GLU A 206 -10.09 -3.51 8.34
CA GLU A 206 -10.79 -4.72 7.92
C GLU A 206 -11.91 -4.40 6.92
N GLY A 207 -12.03 -5.21 5.87
CA GLY A 207 -13.08 -5.09 4.86
C GLY A 207 -12.82 -4.09 3.71
N TYR A 208 -11.68 -3.42 3.69
CA TYR A 208 -11.33 -2.49 2.62
C TYR A 208 -10.25 -3.06 1.71
N ALA A 209 -10.44 -2.90 0.39
CA ALA A 209 -9.51 -3.33 -0.64
C ALA A 209 -8.34 -2.36 -0.87
N ILE A 210 -8.39 -1.19 -0.25
CA ILE A 210 -7.36 -0.17 -0.25
C ILE A 210 -7.09 0.28 1.19
N PRO A 211 -5.91 0.86 1.49
CA PRO A 211 -5.68 1.53 2.76
C PRO A 211 -6.70 2.66 2.97
N ILE A 212 -7.20 2.81 4.19
CA ILE A 212 -8.08 3.93 4.56
C ILE A 212 -7.32 5.26 4.65
N VAL A 213 -6.02 5.19 4.95
CA VAL A 213 -5.08 6.32 4.84
C VAL A 213 -3.80 5.81 4.17
N GLU A 214 -3.28 6.58 3.23
CA GLU A 214 -1.98 6.35 2.58
C GLU A 214 -1.17 7.64 2.64
N THR A 215 0.01 7.59 3.23
CA THR A 215 1.03 8.64 3.13
C THR A 215 2.18 8.14 2.28
N ARG A 216 2.59 8.93 1.29
CA ARG A 216 3.55 8.52 0.28
C ARG A 216 4.61 9.56 0.02
N THR A 217 5.88 9.10 -0.09
CA THR A 217 6.97 9.88 -0.68
C THR A 217 7.60 9.13 -1.85
N MET A 218 8.02 9.85 -2.86
CA MET A 218 8.80 9.32 -3.96
C MET A 218 10.04 10.19 -4.17
N SER A 219 11.19 9.54 -4.28
CA SER A 219 12.48 10.16 -4.56
C SER A 219 13.19 9.43 -5.69
N SER A 220 14.04 10.12 -6.42
CA SER A 220 14.79 9.53 -7.54
C SER A 220 16.27 9.90 -7.47
N ALA A 221 17.14 8.98 -7.92
CA ALA A 221 18.57 9.11 -7.98
C ALA A 221 19.12 8.50 -9.29
N GLY A 222 20.35 8.88 -9.67
CA GLY A 222 20.96 8.42 -10.93
C GLY A 222 20.51 9.24 -12.14
N GLN A 223 20.30 8.59 -13.28
CA GLN A 223 19.88 9.26 -14.52
C GLN A 223 18.36 9.39 -14.65
N CYS A 224 17.71 9.83 -13.58
CA CYS A 224 16.28 10.07 -13.58
C CYS A 224 15.95 11.54 -13.85
N PRO A 225 14.83 11.83 -14.52
CA PRO A 225 14.20 13.13 -14.37
C PRO A 225 13.86 13.34 -12.88
N PRO A 226 14.16 14.50 -12.28
CA PRO A 226 13.72 14.78 -10.92
C PRO A 226 12.18 14.77 -10.87
N ASN A 227 11.62 13.83 -10.12
CA ASN A 227 10.18 13.71 -9.93
C ASN A 227 9.86 13.39 -8.46
N PRO A 228 10.26 14.27 -7.51
CA PRO A 228 9.84 14.09 -6.14
C PRO A 228 8.35 14.34 -6.03
N SER A 229 7.64 13.43 -5.41
CA SER A 229 6.23 13.61 -5.08
C SER A 229 5.98 13.17 -3.65
N GLN A 230 5.04 13.86 -3.01
CA GLN A 230 4.56 13.49 -1.68
C GLN A 230 3.09 13.85 -1.57
N TYR A 231 2.33 13.01 -0.91
CA TYR A 231 0.93 13.27 -0.58
C TYR A 231 0.47 12.41 0.58
N THR A 232 -0.67 12.76 1.12
CA THR A 232 -1.48 11.90 1.98
C THR A 232 -2.88 11.79 1.40
N LYS A 233 -3.41 10.58 1.39
CA LYS A 233 -4.72 10.23 0.86
C LYS A 233 -5.58 9.66 1.97
N PHE A 234 -6.83 10.08 2.05
CA PHE A 234 -7.82 9.62 3.02
C PHE A 234 -9.03 9.05 2.27
N LEU A 235 -9.47 7.87 2.67
CA LEU A 235 -10.72 7.30 2.19
C LEU A 235 -11.89 8.16 2.69
N ASN A 236 -12.81 8.55 1.80
CA ASN A 236 -14.05 9.22 2.17
C ASN A 236 -15.05 8.17 2.65
N THR A 237 -15.43 8.25 3.94
CA THR A 237 -16.23 7.23 4.62
C THR A 237 -17.67 7.08 4.11
N GLN A 238 -18.15 8.04 3.33
CA GLN A 238 -19.54 8.06 2.86
C GLN A 238 -19.80 7.40 1.50
N THR A 239 -18.77 6.88 0.82
CA THR A 239 -18.93 6.48 -0.60
C THR A 239 -18.11 5.27 -1.03
N ALA A 240 -18.22 4.13 -0.38
CA ALA A 240 -17.97 2.89 -1.10
C ALA A 240 -19.22 2.60 -1.99
N ARG A 241 -19.13 2.86 -3.30
CA ARG A 241 -20.21 2.55 -4.25
C ARG A 241 -19.92 1.19 -4.88
N VAL A 242 -20.84 0.27 -4.71
CA VAL A 242 -20.89 -1.01 -5.42
C VAL A 242 -21.72 -0.84 -6.69
#